data_dbaa00e24569c176c1756dd8d40d3027
#
_entry.id   dbaa00e24569c176c1756dd8d40d3027
#
_cell.length_a   1.000
_cell.length_b   1.000
_cell.length_c   1.000
_cell.angle_alpha   90.00
_cell.angle_beta   90.00
_cell.angle_gamma   90.00
#
_symmetry.space_group_name_H-M   'P 1'
#
loop_
_entity.id
_entity.type
_entity.pdbx_description
1 polymer ?
#
loop_
_entity_poly.entity_id
_entity_poly.type
_entity_poly.pdbx_seq_one_letter_code
_entity_poly.pdbx_strand_id
1 'polypeptide(L)'
;MRTALIMAGGTGGHVFPGLAVADVLRERGWRVVWMGTRAGMEARLVAARGYELASIRAAALRGKGLLAALLLPLNLLVGFWQSAGTIFRLRPDVVLGMGGYVAFPGGMMASLLARPLAVHEQNAIAGLTNRILAGVADKTMTAFPQALKGAEWTGNPVRGDIAALADPSERYARRSGPLKLLVVGGSGGAQALNECVPKAIALLEPRPSVMHQSGEKNYAALRAAYAAAGVQGELTPFIDDMARRY
;
A
#
# COMPACT_ATOMS: atom_id res chain seq x y z
N MET A 1 -4.55 1.39 28.13
CA MET A 1 -4.59 0.76 26.79
C MET A 1 -3.54 1.44 25.94
N ARG A 2 -2.61 0.70 25.33
CA ARG A 2 -1.58 1.28 24.46
C ARG A 2 -2.17 1.76 23.12
N THR A 3 -1.64 2.86 22.61
CA THR A 3 -2.11 3.47 21.35
C THR A 3 -1.01 3.46 20.28
N ALA A 4 -1.33 2.93 19.13
CA ALA A 4 -0.48 3.00 17.95
C ALA A 4 -1.06 3.97 16.91
N LEU A 5 -0.22 4.87 16.38
CA LEU A 5 -0.56 5.74 15.26
C LEU A 5 0.11 5.21 14.00
N ILE A 6 -0.67 4.69 13.06
CA ILE A 6 -0.18 4.17 11.78
C ILE A 6 -0.33 5.23 10.70
N MET A 7 0.73 5.47 9.95
CA MET A 7 0.79 6.47 8.89
C MET A 7 1.08 5.80 7.56
N ALA A 8 0.07 5.69 6.71
CA ALA A 8 0.24 5.18 5.36
C ALA A 8 -0.81 5.76 4.42
N GLY A 9 -0.44 6.00 3.20
CA GLY A 9 -1.36 6.50 2.17
C GLY A 9 -0.75 6.51 0.78
N GLY A 10 -1.58 6.91 -0.16
CA GLY A 10 -1.21 7.09 -1.57
C GLY A 10 -1.34 5.83 -2.41
N THR A 11 -0.87 4.67 -1.98
CA THR A 11 -0.95 3.41 -2.74
C THR A 11 -1.30 2.22 -1.84
N GLY A 12 -1.90 1.18 -2.45
CA GLY A 12 -2.19 -0.08 -1.75
C GLY A 12 -0.95 -0.76 -1.19
N GLY A 13 0.23 -0.56 -1.82
CA GLY A 13 1.49 -1.11 -1.35
C GLY A 13 1.90 -0.64 0.05
N HIS A 14 1.46 0.55 0.48
CA HIS A 14 1.67 1.05 1.84
C HIS A 14 0.48 0.76 2.75
N VAL A 15 -0.75 0.88 2.22
CA VAL A 15 -1.98 0.79 3.02
C VAL A 15 -2.25 -0.65 3.47
N PHE A 16 -2.13 -1.65 2.59
CA PHE A 16 -2.43 -3.04 2.96
C PHE A 16 -1.47 -3.63 3.99
N PRO A 17 -0.13 -3.46 3.87
CA PRO A 17 0.78 -3.87 4.94
C PRO A 17 0.51 -3.14 6.26
N GLY A 18 0.19 -1.85 6.21
CA GLY A 18 -0.21 -1.09 7.40
C GLY A 18 -1.48 -1.64 8.06
N LEU A 19 -2.48 -2.03 7.26
CA LEU A 19 -3.70 -2.67 7.77
C LEU A 19 -3.42 -4.05 8.39
N ALA A 20 -2.52 -4.83 7.79
CA ALA A 20 -2.11 -6.12 8.37
C ALA A 20 -1.48 -5.94 9.76
N VAL A 21 -0.62 -4.93 9.93
CA VAL A 21 -0.06 -4.59 11.26
C VAL A 21 -1.15 -4.07 12.20
N ALA A 22 -2.07 -3.22 11.71
CA ALA A 22 -3.19 -2.69 12.48
C ALA A 22 -4.07 -3.80 13.06
N ASP A 23 -4.40 -4.81 12.24
CA ASP A 23 -5.24 -5.95 12.65
C ASP A 23 -4.56 -6.74 13.78
N VAL A 24 -3.27 -7.05 13.66
CA VAL A 24 -2.49 -7.74 14.71
C VAL A 24 -2.38 -6.91 15.99
N LEU A 25 -2.17 -5.60 15.88
CA LEU A 25 -2.11 -4.74 17.06
C LEU A 25 -3.46 -4.67 17.78
N ARG A 26 -4.57 -4.59 17.04
CA ARG A 26 -5.93 -4.60 17.60
C ARG A 26 -6.22 -5.92 18.32
N GLU A 27 -5.86 -7.06 17.74
CA GLU A 27 -5.98 -8.38 18.35
C GLU A 27 -5.18 -8.48 19.68
N ARG A 28 -4.06 -7.75 19.78
CA ARG A 28 -3.25 -7.61 20.99
C ARG A 28 -3.75 -6.56 21.98
N GLY A 29 -4.95 -6.03 21.77
CA GLY A 29 -5.59 -5.04 22.67
C GLY A 29 -5.06 -3.61 22.55
N TRP A 30 -4.38 -3.25 21.44
CA TRP A 30 -3.97 -1.87 21.20
C TRP A 30 -5.12 -1.06 20.58
N ARG A 31 -5.21 0.20 20.97
CA ARG A 31 -5.97 1.18 20.20
C ARG A 31 -5.15 1.56 18.99
N VAL A 32 -5.72 1.39 17.79
CA VAL A 32 -5.08 1.79 16.55
C VAL A 32 -5.80 2.99 15.97
N VAL A 33 -5.04 4.06 15.68
CA VAL A 33 -5.51 5.24 14.95
C VAL A 33 -4.69 5.35 13.67
N TRP A 34 -5.35 5.67 12.59
CA TRP A 34 -4.71 5.84 11.30
C TRP A 34 -4.57 7.31 10.93
N MET A 35 -3.38 7.74 10.54
CA MET A 35 -3.16 9.07 9.95
C MET A 35 -3.13 8.96 8.43
N GLY A 36 -4.00 9.70 7.77
CA GLY A 36 -4.17 9.66 6.32
C GLY A 36 -4.85 10.90 5.77
N THR A 37 -5.19 10.89 4.48
CA THR A 37 -5.98 11.95 3.85
C THR A 37 -7.43 11.51 3.66
N ARG A 38 -8.37 12.46 3.66
CA ARG A 38 -9.80 12.15 3.43
C ARG A 38 -10.11 11.66 2.02
N ALA A 39 -9.33 12.10 1.03
CA ALA A 39 -9.54 11.79 -0.38
C ALA A 39 -8.70 10.60 -0.89
N GLY A 40 -7.80 10.05 -0.05
CA GLY A 40 -6.97 8.92 -0.41
C GLY A 40 -7.71 7.58 -0.32
N MET A 41 -7.15 6.56 -0.97
CA MET A 41 -7.69 5.20 -0.88
C MET A 41 -7.69 4.69 0.57
N GLU A 42 -6.75 5.17 1.38
CA GLU A 42 -6.65 4.84 2.80
C GLU A 42 -7.93 5.18 3.57
N ALA A 43 -8.61 6.30 3.25
CA ALA A 43 -9.83 6.69 3.94
C ALA A 43 -10.92 5.63 3.84
N ARG A 44 -11.15 5.08 2.64
CA ARG A 44 -12.13 4.03 2.38
C ARG A 44 -11.73 2.71 3.05
N LEU A 45 -10.48 2.28 2.86
CA LEU A 45 -10.01 0.99 3.35
C LEU A 45 -9.92 0.92 4.87
N VAL A 46 -9.48 2.01 5.51
CA VAL A 46 -9.37 2.16 6.97
C VAL A 46 -10.75 2.18 7.62
N ALA A 47 -11.68 2.96 7.05
CA ALA A 47 -13.08 3.01 7.53
C ALA A 47 -13.78 1.65 7.40
N ALA A 48 -13.57 0.94 6.28
CA ALA A 48 -14.13 -0.41 6.06
C ALA A 48 -13.65 -1.44 7.10
N ARG A 49 -12.47 -1.20 7.73
CA ARG A 49 -11.93 -2.03 8.82
C ARG A 49 -12.29 -1.52 10.23
N GLY A 50 -13.07 -0.43 10.32
CA GLY A 50 -13.49 0.16 11.59
C GLY A 50 -12.38 0.88 12.37
N TYR A 51 -11.29 1.29 11.71
CA TYR A 51 -10.25 2.10 12.35
C TYR A 51 -10.58 3.59 12.31
N GLU A 52 -10.20 4.30 13.37
CA GLU A 52 -10.30 5.76 13.47
C GLU A 52 -9.31 6.42 12.49
N LEU A 53 -9.80 7.36 11.67
CA LEU A 53 -8.98 8.14 10.75
C LEU A 53 -8.71 9.55 11.29
N ALA A 54 -7.48 9.83 11.67
CA ALA A 54 -6.97 11.17 11.92
C ALA A 54 -6.55 11.80 10.59
N SER A 55 -7.40 12.64 10.02
CA SER A 55 -7.15 13.21 8.70
C SER A 55 -6.22 14.41 8.76
N ILE A 56 -5.22 14.44 7.86
CA ILE A 56 -4.33 15.57 7.65
C ILE A 56 -4.40 16.05 6.19
N ARG A 57 -4.02 17.30 5.95
CA ARG A 57 -3.77 17.81 4.60
C ARG A 57 -2.37 17.36 4.19
N ALA A 58 -2.30 16.49 3.21
CA ALA A 58 -1.06 16.12 2.56
C ALA A 58 -1.32 16.01 1.06
N ALA A 59 -0.39 16.48 0.25
CA ALA A 59 -0.50 16.47 -1.21
C ALA A 59 0.66 15.69 -1.81
N ALA A 60 0.35 14.77 -2.74
CA ALA A 60 1.37 14.17 -3.58
C ALA A 60 1.89 15.21 -4.59
N LEU A 61 3.21 15.30 -4.71
CA LEU A 61 3.89 16.19 -5.67
C LEU A 61 3.75 15.71 -7.12
N ARG A 62 3.62 14.41 -7.32
CA ARG A 62 3.71 13.80 -8.65
C ARG A 62 2.49 14.14 -9.51
N GLY A 63 2.73 14.75 -10.68
CA GLY A 63 1.71 14.98 -11.72
C GLY A 63 0.80 16.19 -11.50
N LYS A 64 1.13 17.11 -10.59
CA LYS A 64 0.37 18.36 -10.38
C LYS A 64 1.21 19.54 -10.85
N GLY A 65 0.62 20.41 -11.70
CA GLY A 65 1.29 21.54 -12.33
C GLY A 65 1.95 22.56 -11.39
N LEU A 66 2.52 23.64 -11.96
CA LEU A 66 3.33 24.64 -11.27
C LEU A 66 2.65 25.25 -10.04
N LEU A 67 1.35 25.48 -10.07
CA LEU A 67 0.58 26.02 -8.95
C LEU A 67 0.60 25.09 -7.72
N ALA A 68 0.54 23.78 -7.94
CA ALA A 68 0.62 22.80 -6.84
C ALA A 68 2.03 22.74 -6.23
N ALA A 69 3.07 22.99 -7.03
CA ALA A 69 4.44 23.08 -6.55
C ALA A 69 4.63 24.35 -5.70
N LEU A 70 4.07 25.48 -6.10
CA LEU A 70 4.10 26.74 -5.33
C LEU A 70 3.37 26.64 -3.99
N LEU A 71 2.26 25.91 -3.94
CA LEU A 71 1.47 25.71 -2.71
C LEU A 71 2.02 24.59 -1.81
N LEU A 72 3.03 23.85 -2.25
CA LEU A 72 3.60 22.73 -1.49
C LEU A 72 4.12 23.14 -0.11
N PRO A 73 4.93 24.22 0.05
CA PRO A 73 5.43 24.60 1.37
C PRO A 73 4.31 24.88 2.36
N LEU A 74 3.26 25.58 1.93
CA LEU A 74 2.09 25.87 2.77
C LEU A 74 1.34 24.59 3.15
N ASN A 75 1.13 23.67 2.19
CA ASN A 75 0.48 22.38 2.45
C ASN A 75 1.31 21.52 3.43
N LEU A 76 2.63 21.54 3.33
CA LEU A 76 3.50 20.86 4.26
C LEU A 76 3.41 21.47 5.66
N LEU A 77 3.45 22.79 5.80
CA LEU A 77 3.28 23.48 7.10
C LEU A 77 1.97 23.10 7.77
N VAL A 78 0.86 23.12 7.02
CA VAL A 78 -0.45 22.69 7.51
C VAL A 78 -0.43 21.22 7.90
N GLY A 79 0.20 20.34 7.10
CA GLY A 79 0.34 18.93 7.41
C GLY A 79 1.15 18.69 8.68
N PHE A 80 2.25 19.41 8.90
CA PHE A 80 3.04 19.37 10.13
C PHE A 80 2.23 19.82 11.35
N TRP A 81 1.53 20.95 11.26
CA TRP A 81 0.67 21.45 12.34
C TRP A 81 -0.42 20.45 12.72
N GLN A 82 -1.14 19.91 11.74
CA GLN A 82 -2.18 18.91 11.97
C GLN A 82 -1.63 17.62 12.56
N SER A 83 -0.45 17.18 12.11
CA SER A 83 0.25 16.01 12.64
C SER A 83 0.65 16.22 14.08
N ALA A 84 1.24 17.38 14.41
CA ALA A 84 1.57 17.75 15.78
C ALA A 84 0.35 17.73 16.70
N GLY A 85 -0.73 18.40 16.30
CA GLY A 85 -1.99 18.42 17.06
C GLY A 85 -2.58 17.03 17.29
N THR A 86 -2.50 16.17 16.28
CA THR A 86 -2.93 14.76 16.37
C THR A 86 -2.07 14.00 17.40
N ILE A 87 -0.74 14.10 17.29
CA ILE A 87 0.20 13.43 18.20
C ILE A 87 0.05 13.94 19.65
N PHE A 88 -0.11 15.24 19.85
CA PHE A 88 -0.36 15.81 21.17
C PHE A 88 -1.64 15.29 21.81
N ARG A 89 -2.72 15.21 21.03
CA ARG A 89 -4.02 14.73 21.51
C ARG A 89 -4.03 13.24 21.81
N LEU A 90 -3.45 12.44 20.90
CA LEU A 90 -3.48 10.97 21.02
C LEU A 90 -2.41 10.44 21.97
N ARG A 91 -1.27 11.14 22.10
CA ARG A 91 -0.09 10.68 22.85
C ARG A 91 0.25 9.22 22.55
N PRO A 92 0.47 8.86 21.27
CA PRO A 92 0.69 7.46 20.91
C PRO A 92 1.94 6.89 21.60
N ASP A 93 1.86 5.62 22.00
CA ASP A 93 2.99 4.88 22.56
C ASP A 93 3.99 4.49 21.46
N VAL A 94 3.51 4.37 20.22
CA VAL A 94 4.33 4.15 19.02
C VAL A 94 3.68 4.79 17.80
N VAL A 95 4.52 5.35 16.94
CA VAL A 95 4.13 5.86 15.63
C VAL A 95 4.80 4.98 14.56
N LEU A 96 4.01 4.44 13.63
CA LEU A 96 4.50 3.57 12.57
C LEU A 96 4.33 4.24 11.21
N GLY A 97 5.43 4.57 10.55
CA GLY A 97 5.48 5.05 9.19
C GLY A 97 5.59 3.89 8.19
N MET A 98 4.54 3.70 7.36
CA MET A 98 4.55 2.70 6.30
C MET A 98 4.87 3.30 4.92
N GLY A 99 5.04 4.62 4.85
CA GLY A 99 5.36 5.32 3.61
C GLY A 99 4.19 6.07 2.97
N GLY A 100 4.47 6.59 1.79
CA GLY A 100 3.60 7.56 1.14
C GLY A 100 3.81 8.99 1.67
N TYR A 101 3.31 9.98 0.91
CA TYR A 101 3.48 11.40 1.23
C TYR A 101 2.83 11.80 2.58
N VAL A 102 1.87 11.03 3.05
CA VAL A 102 1.14 11.25 4.31
C VAL A 102 2.03 10.97 5.53
N ALA A 103 2.92 9.97 5.43
CA ALA A 103 3.78 9.57 6.53
C ALA A 103 4.87 10.61 6.86
N PHE A 104 5.25 11.47 5.88
CA PHE A 104 6.34 12.41 6.08
C PHE A 104 6.10 13.43 7.20
N PRO A 105 5.03 14.27 7.16
CA PRO A 105 4.81 15.24 8.22
C PRO A 105 4.58 14.60 9.59
N GLY A 106 3.85 13.48 9.63
CA GLY A 106 3.58 12.77 10.89
C GLY A 106 4.84 12.15 11.50
N GLY A 107 5.70 11.51 10.69
CA GLY A 107 6.95 10.91 11.16
C GLY A 107 7.95 11.95 11.68
N MET A 108 8.13 13.06 10.95
CA MET A 108 8.97 14.17 11.42
C MET A 108 8.46 14.76 12.74
N MET A 109 7.14 14.96 12.86
CA MET A 109 6.56 15.47 14.12
C MET A 109 6.63 14.45 15.25
N ALA A 110 6.52 13.16 14.98
CA ALA A 110 6.73 12.12 15.99
C ALA A 110 8.14 12.18 16.58
N SER A 111 9.16 12.26 15.72
CA SER A 111 10.56 12.41 16.15
C SER A 111 10.78 13.70 16.94
N LEU A 112 10.32 14.86 16.44
CA LEU A 112 10.45 16.16 17.12
C LEU A 112 9.75 16.21 18.48
N LEU A 113 8.65 15.48 18.64
CA LEU A 113 7.89 15.41 19.88
C LEU A 113 8.28 14.21 20.77
N ALA A 114 9.44 13.62 20.50
CA ALA A 114 9.99 12.47 21.23
C ALA A 114 8.98 11.32 21.41
N ARG A 115 8.22 11.01 20.35
CA ARG A 115 7.37 9.82 20.29
C ARG A 115 8.10 8.70 19.56
N PRO A 116 8.11 7.47 20.13
CA PRO A 116 8.76 6.34 19.47
C PRO A 116 8.29 6.18 18.04
N LEU A 117 9.22 6.30 17.08
CA LEU A 117 8.97 6.22 15.64
C LEU A 117 9.59 4.96 15.06
N ALA A 118 8.76 4.10 14.51
CA ALA A 118 9.17 2.98 13.68
C ALA A 118 8.84 3.26 12.22
N VAL A 119 9.70 2.83 11.30
CA VAL A 119 9.49 2.95 9.85
C VAL A 119 9.62 1.57 9.21
N HIS A 120 8.72 1.23 8.33
CA HIS A 120 8.79 0.00 7.54
C HIS A 120 8.75 0.32 6.04
N GLU A 121 9.70 -0.21 5.27
CA GLU A 121 9.75 -0.11 3.81
C GLU A 121 9.34 -1.45 3.17
N GLN A 122 8.32 -1.40 2.30
CA GLN A 122 7.73 -2.58 1.66
C GLN A 122 8.36 -2.90 0.30
N ASN A 123 9.06 -1.95 -0.30
CA ASN A 123 9.62 -2.07 -1.63
C ASN A 123 11.12 -2.39 -1.59
N ALA A 124 11.62 -3.05 -2.62
CA ALA A 124 13.06 -3.29 -2.78
C ALA A 124 13.85 -1.99 -2.98
N ILE A 125 13.20 -0.95 -3.52
CA ILE A 125 13.76 0.41 -3.64
C ILE A 125 12.96 1.33 -2.73
N ALA A 126 13.61 1.85 -1.71
CA ALA A 126 12.96 2.69 -0.72
C ALA A 126 12.41 3.99 -1.30
N GLY A 127 11.17 4.32 -0.94
CA GLY A 127 10.56 5.59 -1.25
C GLY A 127 11.24 6.77 -0.54
N LEU A 128 11.16 7.98 -1.13
CA LEU A 128 11.81 9.18 -0.58
C LEU A 128 11.39 9.44 0.87
N THR A 129 10.11 9.34 1.18
CA THR A 129 9.58 9.52 2.55
C THR A 129 10.28 8.59 3.55
N ASN A 130 10.32 7.29 3.25
CA ASN A 130 10.91 6.32 4.16
C ASN A 130 12.43 6.47 4.28
N ARG A 131 13.12 6.88 3.19
CA ARG A 131 14.55 7.20 3.25
C ARG A 131 14.86 8.36 4.21
N ILE A 132 14.03 9.41 4.18
CA ILE A 132 14.21 10.56 5.08
C ILE A 132 13.87 10.17 6.52
N LEU A 133 12.72 9.52 6.72
CA LEU A 133 12.27 9.13 8.05
C LEU A 133 13.19 8.09 8.72
N ALA A 134 13.83 7.22 7.94
CA ALA A 134 14.81 6.27 8.46
C ALA A 134 16.00 6.96 9.18
N GLY A 135 16.33 8.21 8.80
CA GLY A 135 17.38 8.99 9.45
C GLY A 135 16.99 9.55 10.82
N VAL A 136 15.71 9.54 11.19
CA VAL A 136 15.20 10.08 12.45
C VAL A 136 14.33 9.08 13.24
N ALA A 137 14.17 7.87 12.74
CA ALA A 137 13.37 6.81 13.36
C ALA A 137 14.17 6.05 14.40
N ASP A 138 13.53 5.66 15.50
CA ASP A 138 14.11 4.79 16.53
C ASP A 138 14.29 3.36 16.03
N LYS A 139 13.42 2.91 15.11
CA LYS A 139 13.49 1.58 14.49
C LYS A 139 13.17 1.66 13.01
N THR A 140 14.01 1.05 12.20
CA THR A 140 13.80 0.93 10.75
C THR A 140 13.74 -0.56 10.37
N MET A 141 12.69 -0.92 9.62
CA MET A 141 12.42 -2.28 9.17
C MET A 141 12.20 -2.31 7.65
N THR A 142 12.51 -3.43 7.02
CA THR A 142 12.36 -3.59 5.56
C THR A 142 11.80 -4.95 5.18
N ALA A 143 11.04 -4.97 4.08
CA ALA A 143 10.57 -6.20 3.45
C ALA A 143 11.66 -6.92 2.65
N PHE A 144 12.63 -6.17 2.13
CA PHE A 144 13.72 -6.69 1.32
C PHE A 144 15.08 -6.33 1.95
N PRO A 145 16.05 -7.25 1.89
CA PRO A 145 17.41 -6.94 2.33
C PRO A 145 17.95 -5.70 1.60
N GLN A 146 18.68 -4.85 2.32
CA GLN A 146 19.37 -3.68 1.79
C GLN A 146 18.49 -2.56 1.20
N ALA A 147 17.14 -2.63 1.31
CA ALA A 147 16.27 -1.55 0.86
C ALA A 147 16.54 -0.21 1.58
N LEU A 148 16.93 -0.28 2.86
CA LEU A 148 17.39 0.86 3.68
C LEU A 148 18.62 0.45 4.47
N LYS A 149 19.63 1.35 4.50
CA LYS A 149 20.87 1.11 5.25
C LYS A 149 20.60 0.98 6.76
N GLY A 150 21.12 -0.07 7.38
CA GLY A 150 21.01 -0.29 8.82
C GLY A 150 19.61 -0.76 9.28
N ALA A 151 18.70 -1.02 8.36
CA ALA A 151 17.38 -1.51 8.71
C ALA A 151 17.39 -3.02 9.00
N GLU A 152 16.49 -3.44 9.89
CA GLU A 152 16.22 -4.85 10.14
C GLU A 152 15.35 -5.43 9.03
N TRP A 153 15.76 -6.56 8.49
CA TRP A 153 14.95 -7.30 7.53
C TRP A 153 13.89 -8.13 8.27
N THR A 154 12.63 -7.67 8.22
CA THR A 154 11.48 -8.30 8.91
C THR A 154 10.53 -9.01 7.95
N GLY A 155 10.75 -8.89 6.64
CA GLY A 155 9.76 -9.30 5.64
C GLY A 155 8.62 -8.28 5.50
N ASN A 156 7.67 -8.60 4.62
CA ASN A 156 6.52 -7.72 4.35
C ASN A 156 5.29 -8.19 5.12
N PRO A 157 4.61 -7.32 5.89
CA PRO A 157 3.35 -7.68 6.52
C PRO A 157 2.30 -8.08 5.49
N VAL A 158 1.78 -9.29 5.63
CA VAL A 158 0.76 -9.87 4.73
C VAL A 158 -0.58 -9.92 5.45
N ARG A 159 -1.67 -9.66 4.74
CA ARG A 159 -3.03 -9.77 5.28
C ARG A 159 -3.29 -11.20 5.78
N GLY A 160 -3.99 -11.31 6.91
CA GLY A 160 -4.28 -12.60 7.55
C GLY A 160 -5.04 -13.58 6.66
N ASP A 161 -5.97 -13.09 5.82
CA ASP A 161 -6.72 -13.90 4.87
C ASP A 161 -5.83 -14.56 3.78
N ILE A 162 -4.73 -13.91 3.40
CA ILE A 162 -3.73 -14.46 2.47
C ILE A 162 -2.75 -15.36 3.22
N ALA A 163 -2.30 -14.95 4.40
CA ALA A 163 -1.37 -15.72 5.21
C ALA A 163 -1.95 -17.07 5.69
N ALA A 164 -3.27 -17.13 5.84
CA ALA A 164 -3.99 -18.35 6.25
C ALA A 164 -4.29 -19.31 5.10
N LEU A 165 -3.92 -19.00 3.87
CA LEU A 165 -4.10 -19.93 2.75
C LEU A 165 -3.23 -21.18 2.94
N ALA A 166 -3.75 -22.34 2.52
CA ALA A 166 -2.98 -23.58 2.47
C ALA A 166 -1.69 -23.41 1.66
N ASP A 167 -0.71 -24.26 1.96
CA ASP A 167 0.57 -24.23 1.27
C ASP A 167 0.39 -24.28 -0.26
N PRO A 168 1.16 -23.52 -1.06
CA PRO A 168 1.08 -23.55 -2.51
C PRO A 168 1.18 -24.94 -3.12
N SER A 169 2.03 -25.82 -2.57
CA SER A 169 2.17 -27.20 -3.04
C SER A 169 0.87 -27.99 -2.95
N GLU A 170 0.14 -27.87 -1.84
CA GLU A 170 -1.16 -28.52 -1.67
C GLU A 170 -2.23 -27.95 -2.59
N ARG A 171 -2.23 -26.61 -2.77
CA ARG A 171 -3.20 -25.94 -3.64
C ARG A 171 -2.98 -26.28 -5.11
N TYR A 172 -1.72 -26.36 -5.55
CA TYR A 172 -1.38 -26.71 -6.95
C TYR A 172 -1.57 -28.18 -7.26
N ALA A 173 -1.30 -29.07 -6.32
CA ALA A 173 -1.53 -30.52 -6.51
C ALA A 173 -2.97 -30.87 -6.80
N ARG A 174 -3.94 -30.05 -6.37
CA ARG A 174 -5.38 -30.27 -6.61
C ARG A 174 -5.89 -29.60 -7.89
N ARG A 175 -5.05 -28.87 -8.60
CA ARG A 175 -5.46 -28.17 -9.84
C ARG A 175 -5.37 -29.11 -11.03
N SER A 176 -6.42 -29.09 -11.85
CA SER A 176 -6.51 -29.80 -13.13
C SER A 176 -7.06 -28.86 -14.20
N GLY A 177 -6.90 -29.22 -15.47
CA GLY A 177 -7.38 -28.43 -16.61
C GLY A 177 -6.36 -27.39 -17.09
N PRO A 178 -6.79 -26.38 -17.85
CA PRO A 178 -5.89 -25.39 -18.43
C PRO A 178 -5.22 -24.54 -17.37
N LEU A 179 -4.02 -24.03 -17.68
CA LEU A 179 -3.27 -23.13 -16.82
C LEU A 179 -4.13 -21.90 -16.48
N LYS A 180 -4.16 -21.54 -15.19
CA LYS A 180 -4.84 -20.33 -14.70
C LYS A 180 -3.81 -19.25 -14.43
N LEU A 181 -3.94 -18.12 -15.10
CA LEU A 181 -3.04 -16.97 -14.98
C LEU A 181 -3.73 -15.82 -14.27
N LEU A 182 -3.21 -15.43 -13.12
CA LEU A 182 -3.63 -14.22 -12.40
C LEU A 182 -2.62 -13.10 -12.66
N VAL A 183 -3.09 -12.00 -13.26
CA VAL A 183 -2.27 -10.83 -13.59
C VAL A 183 -2.66 -9.65 -12.70
N VAL A 184 -1.72 -9.20 -11.87
CA VAL A 184 -1.94 -8.13 -10.89
C VAL A 184 -0.81 -7.11 -10.94
N GLY A 185 -1.12 -5.88 -11.31
CA GLY A 185 -0.17 -4.76 -11.39
C GLY A 185 -0.21 -3.81 -10.18
N GLY A 186 -0.72 -4.28 -9.02
CA GLY A 186 -1.01 -3.43 -7.87
C GLY A 186 -2.33 -2.66 -8.02
N SER A 187 -2.71 -1.86 -7.00
CA SER A 187 -4.02 -1.17 -6.95
C SER A 187 -4.27 -0.19 -8.11
N GLY A 188 -3.22 0.38 -8.68
CA GLY A 188 -3.30 1.27 -9.85
C GLY A 188 -3.20 0.57 -11.18
N GLY A 189 -2.96 -0.76 -11.18
CA GLY A 189 -2.56 -1.51 -12.37
C GLY A 189 -1.13 -1.20 -12.80
N ALA A 190 -0.62 -1.96 -13.77
CA ALA A 190 0.69 -1.74 -14.39
C ALA A 190 0.51 -1.65 -15.91
N GLN A 191 0.80 -0.48 -16.48
CA GLN A 191 0.61 -0.23 -17.90
C GLN A 191 1.36 -1.26 -18.77
N ALA A 192 2.60 -1.57 -18.40
CA ALA A 192 3.39 -2.57 -19.13
C ALA A 192 2.71 -3.96 -19.16
N LEU A 193 2.12 -4.40 -18.05
CA LEU A 193 1.35 -5.65 -18.01
C LEU A 193 0.09 -5.55 -18.86
N ASN A 194 -0.64 -4.44 -18.76
CA ASN A 194 -1.86 -4.22 -19.53
C ASN A 194 -1.62 -4.25 -21.06
N GLU A 195 -0.44 -3.81 -21.51
CA GLU A 195 -0.08 -3.78 -22.92
C GLU A 195 0.55 -5.08 -23.43
N CYS A 196 1.40 -5.71 -22.62
CA CYS A 196 2.18 -6.88 -23.04
C CYS A 196 1.44 -8.21 -22.86
N VAL A 197 0.67 -8.38 -21.78
CA VAL A 197 0.04 -9.66 -21.44
C VAL A 197 -0.96 -10.11 -22.50
N PRO A 198 -1.86 -9.28 -23.05
CA PRO A 198 -2.79 -9.73 -24.10
C PRO A 198 -2.05 -10.27 -25.34
N LYS A 199 -0.97 -9.58 -25.74
CA LYS A 199 -0.13 -9.98 -26.87
C LYS A 199 0.59 -11.31 -26.62
N ALA A 200 1.11 -11.49 -25.39
CA ALA A 200 1.77 -12.73 -25.01
C ALA A 200 0.80 -13.92 -25.00
N ILE A 201 -0.43 -13.73 -24.47
CA ILE A 201 -1.46 -14.78 -24.45
C ILE A 201 -1.83 -15.20 -25.88
N ALA A 202 -1.89 -14.26 -26.82
CA ALA A 202 -2.20 -14.56 -28.23
C ALA A 202 -1.19 -15.52 -28.88
N LEU A 203 0.03 -15.62 -28.34
CA LEU A 203 1.10 -16.50 -28.85
C LEU A 203 1.11 -17.89 -28.17
N LEU A 204 0.24 -18.12 -27.17
CA LEU A 204 0.25 -19.38 -26.41
C LEU A 204 -0.77 -20.39 -26.96
N GLU A 205 -0.34 -21.65 -27.02
CA GLU A 205 -1.17 -22.83 -27.33
C GLU A 205 -0.79 -23.98 -26.36
N PRO A 206 -1.72 -24.51 -25.55
CA PRO A 206 -3.08 -24.02 -25.35
C PRO A 206 -3.10 -22.69 -24.55
N ARG A 207 -4.12 -21.88 -24.77
CA ARG A 207 -4.29 -20.61 -24.06
C ARG A 207 -4.68 -20.82 -22.61
N PRO A 208 -4.08 -20.07 -21.66
CA PRO A 208 -4.46 -20.10 -20.25
C PRO A 208 -5.83 -19.44 -20.03
N SER A 209 -6.51 -19.82 -18.95
CA SER A 209 -7.62 -19.03 -18.40
C SER A 209 -7.03 -17.84 -17.64
N VAL A 210 -7.40 -16.62 -17.99
CA VAL A 210 -6.76 -15.39 -17.48
C VAL A 210 -7.74 -14.57 -16.67
N MET A 211 -7.30 -14.14 -15.47
CA MET A 211 -7.86 -13.01 -14.75
C MET A 211 -6.86 -11.87 -14.71
N HIS A 212 -7.25 -10.67 -15.15
CA HIS A 212 -6.34 -9.52 -15.24
C HIS A 212 -6.94 -8.27 -14.58
N GLN A 213 -6.25 -7.76 -13.56
CA GLN A 213 -6.56 -6.50 -12.89
C GLN A 213 -5.84 -5.33 -13.55
N SER A 214 -6.58 -4.41 -14.16
CA SER A 214 -6.05 -3.27 -14.91
C SER A 214 -5.67 -2.06 -14.08
N GLY A 215 -6.31 -1.88 -12.92
CA GLY A 215 -6.47 -0.56 -12.26
C GLY A 215 -7.62 0.25 -12.88
N GLU A 216 -8.33 1.02 -12.04
CA GLU A 216 -9.53 1.78 -12.42
C GLU A 216 -9.36 2.62 -13.71
N LYS A 217 -8.27 3.37 -13.79
CA LYS A 217 -8.01 4.30 -14.90
C LYS A 217 -7.71 3.61 -16.24
N ASN A 218 -7.27 2.37 -16.19
CA ASN A 218 -6.77 1.64 -17.35
C ASN A 218 -7.73 0.56 -17.85
N TYR A 219 -8.91 0.42 -17.23
CA TYR A 219 -9.83 -0.69 -17.53
C TYR A 219 -10.32 -0.68 -18.98
N ALA A 220 -10.72 0.48 -19.50
CA ALA A 220 -11.15 0.60 -20.89
C ALA A 220 -10.03 0.25 -21.90
N ALA A 221 -8.80 0.72 -21.61
CA ALA A 221 -7.63 0.45 -22.44
C ALA A 221 -7.26 -1.05 -22.42
N LEU A 222 -7.34 -1.71 -21.25
CA LEU A 222 -7.10 -3.15 -21.15
C LEU A 222 -8.10 -3.95 -21.98
N ARG A 223 -9.40 -3.62 -21.89
CA ARG A 223 -10.43 -4.26 -22.69
C ARG A 223 -10.16 -4.16 -24.20
N ALA A 224 -9.77 -2.97 -24.66
CA ALA A 224 -9.41 -2.73 -26.04
C ALA A 224 -8.18 -3.56 -26.47
N ALA A 225 -7.17 -3.67 -25.60
CA ALA A 225 -5.96 -4.46 -25.86
C ALA A 225 -6.28 -5.96 -26.00
N TYR A 226 -7.14 -6.52 -25.14
CA TYR A 226 -7.60 -7.91 -25.27
C TYR A 226 -8.38 -8.17 -26.55
N ALA A 227 -9.31 -7.27 -26.90
CA ALA A 227 -10.04 -7.35 -28.16
C ALA A 227 -9.15 -7.28 -29.38
N ALA A 228 -8.19 -6.36 -29.41
CA ALA A 228 -7.23 -6.21 -30.48
C ALA A 228 -6.30 -7.43 -30.65
N ALA A 229 -5.95 -8.10 -29.55
CA ALA A 229 -5.15 -9.33 -29.56
C ALA A 229 -5.97 -10.60 -29.86
N GLY A 230 -7.29 -10.52 -29.99
CA GLY A 230 -8.16 -11.67 -30.23
C GLY A 230 -8.13 -12.71 -29.10
N VAL A 231 -7.97 -12.26 -27.84
CA VAL A 231 -7.90 -13.12 -26.66
C VAL A 231 -9.00 -12.78 -25.67
N GLN A 232 -9.37 -13.76 -24.84
CA GLN A 232 -10.38 -13.61 -23.81
C GLN A 232 -9.77 -13.70 -22.41
N GLY A 233 -10.40 -13.06 -21.43
CA GLY A 233 -10.04 -13.12 -20.03
C GLY A 233 -11.10 -12.46 -19.15
N GLU A 234 -11.11 -12.80 -17.86
CA GLU A 234 -11.86 -12.08 -16.83
C GLU A 234 -11.11 -10.79 -16.50
N LEU A 235 -11.61 -9.66 -16.99
CA LEU A 235 -10.96 -8.35 -16.82
C LEU A 235 -11.68 -7.56 -15.74
N THR A 236 -10.93 -7.02 -14.78
CA THR A 236 -11.48 -6.23 -13.68
C THR A 236 -10.64 -5.01 -13.38
N PRO A 237 -11.23 -3.87 -12.99
CA PRO A 237 -10.47 -2.73 -12.54
C PRO A 237 -9.74 -3.00 -11.21
N PHE A 238 -10.37 -3.76 -10.31
CA PHE A 238 -9.82 -4.10 -8.99
C PHE A 238 -10.31 -5.46 -8.51
N ILE A 239 -9.49 -6.16 -7.71
CA ILE A 239 -9.83 -7.45 -7.07
C ILE A 239 -9.93 -7.23 -5.56
N ASP A 240 -11.15 -7.32 -5.02
CA ASP A 240 -11.39 -7.20 -3.57
C ASP A 240 -11.12 -8.51 -2.82
N ASP A 241 -11.43 -9.64 -3.45
CA ASP A 241 -11.35 -11.00 -2.90
C ASP A 241 -10.05 -11.73 -3.26
N MET A 242 -8.91 -11.03 -3.18
CA MET A 242 -7.60 -11.54 -3.64
C MET A 242 -7.26 -12.92 -3.07
N ALA A 243 -7.55 -13.18 -1.80
CA ALA A 243 -7.29 -14.48 -1.16
C ALA A 243 -8.02 -15.65 -1.86
N ARG A 244 -9.18 -15.41 -2.47
CA ARG A 244 -9.90 -16.44 -3.25
C ARG A 244 -9.31 -16.67 -4.63
N ARG A 245 -8.53 -15.73 -5.13
CA ARG A 245 -7.93 -15.78 -6.48
C ARG A 245 -6.56 -16.45 -6.46
N TYR A 246 -5.89 -16.49 -5.31
CA TYR A 246 -4.66 -17.25 -5.10
C TYR A 246 -4.93 -18.75 -4.97
#